data_65e832eaf8f34090b7c6ba379e8dac9d
#
_entry.id   65e832eaf8f34090b7c6ba379e8dac9d
#
_cell.length_a   1.000
_cell.length_b   1.000
_cell.length_c   1.000
_cell.angle_alpha   90.00
_cell.angle_beta   90.00
_cell.angle_gamma   90.00
#
_symmetry.space_group_name_H-M   'P 1'
#
loop_
_entity.id
_entity.type
_entity.pdbx_description
1 polymer ?
#
loop_
_entity_poly.entity_id
_entity_poly.type
_entity_poly.pdbx_seq_one_letter_code
_entity_poly.pdbx_strand_id
1 'polypeptide(L)'
;EYSARSEVPIPAFMSEERIVHGNEIGNIYHKIMELADFSGKTVADAEKDVDRVFEFGLFDELYRERIRPKKIYKMIHSEIGQRMAAAGKSDRLYRERQFYMMMEPGEIMSSLKDCGDETIVVQGIIDAYFEEDSGIVLLDYKTDSVNDASELVKRYHVQLDKYADVLEQ
;
A
#
# COMPACT_ATOMS: atom_id res chain seq x y z
N GLU A 1 -33.51 6.70 27.20
CA GLU A 1 -32.16 7.28 27.10
C GLU A 1 -31.24 6.26 26.44
N TYR A 2 -31.05 6.42 25.12
CA TYR A 2 -30.09 5.62 24.37
C TYR A 2 -28.71 6.25 24.53
N SER A 3 -27.86 5.60 25.30
CA SER A 3 -26.46 5.96 25.48
C SER A 3 -25.73 5.93 24.14
N ALA A 4 -24.93 6.95 23.89
CA ALA A 4 -24.10 7.10 22.70
C ALA A 4 -23.23 5.84 22.47
N ARG A 5 -23.38 5.21 21.32
CA ARG A 5 -22.47 4.18 20.85
C ARG A 5 -21.11 4.85 20.62
N SER A 6 -20.11 4.47 21.39
CA SER A 6 -18.72 4.81 21.07
C SER A 6 -18.39 4.17 19.73
N GLU A 7 -18.19 4.96 18.70
CA GLU A 7 -17.67 4.50 17.42
C GLU A 7 -16.28 3.91 17.65
N VAL A 8 -16.18 2.60 17.48
CA VAL A 8 -14.88 1.92 17.55
C VAL A 8 -14.15 2.22 16.25
N PRO A 9 -12.94 2.76 16.27
CA PRO A 9 -12.22 3.08 15.05
C PRO A 9 -11.91 1.80 14.28
N ILE A 10 -12.52 1.67 13.10
CA ILE A 10 -12.19 0.61 12.14
C ILE A 10 -10.76 0.87 11.65
N PRO A 11 -9.87 -0.13 11.63
CA PRO A 11 -8.54 0.02 11.06
C PRO A 11 -8.62 0.56 9.64
N ALA A 12 -7.75 1.53 9.30
CA ALA A 12 -7.82 2.27 8.03
C ALA A 12 -7.78 1.36 6.78
N PHE A 13 -7.19 0.17 6.87
CA PHE A 13 -7.15 -0.81 5.78
C PHE A 13 -8.49 -1.56 5.58
N MET A 14 -9.42 -1.47 6.53
CA MET A 14 -10.74 -2.10 6.49
C MET A 14 -11.85 -1.13 6.11
N SER A 15 -11.60 0.18 6.03
CA SER A 15 -12.59 1.15 5.58
C SER A 15 -12.63 1.13 4.04
N GLU A 16 -13.79 0.79 3.47
CA GLU A 16 -14.06 1.00 2.04
C GLU A 16 -14.01 2.48 1.63
N GLU A 17 -14.21 3.37 2.57
CA GLU A 17 -13.89 4.78 2.43
C GLU A 17 -12.37 4.96 2.55
N ARG A 18 -11.63 4.76 1.47
CA ARG A 18 -10.41 5.52 1.26
C ARG A 18 -10.82 6.98 1.43
N ILE A 19 -10.48 7.52 2.60
CA ILE A 19 -10.86 8.88 3.01
C ILE A 19 -10.42 9.82 1.89
N VAL A 20 -11.38 10.26 1.10
CA VAL A 20 -11.21 11.10 -0.10
C VAL A 20 -10.64 12.49 0.23
N HIS A 21 -10.36 12.80 1.49
CA HIS A 21 -10.00 14.13 1.96
C HIS A 21 -8.68 14.18 2.74
N GLY A 22 -7.60 13.75 2.17
CA GLY A 22 -6.30 13.99 2.80
C GLY A 22 -5.13 13.36 2.10
N ASN A 23 -5.34 12.45 1.17
CA ASN A 23 -4.26 11.65 0.63
C ASN A 23 -4.26 11.44 -0.89
N GLU A 24 -4.84 12.38 -1.66
CA GLU A 24 -4.76 12.33 -3.13
C GLU A 24 -3.31 12.19 -3.60
N ILE A 25 -2.39 12.91 -2.96
CA ILE A 25 -0.95 12.83 -3.28
C ILE A 25 -0.42 11.41 -3.00
N GLY A 26 -0.86 10.78 -1.89
CA GLY A 26 -0.52 9.40 -1.58
C GLY A 26 -1.01 8.44 -2.66
N ASN A 27 -2.28 8.53 -3.02
CA ASN A 27 -2.90 7.70 -4.05
C ASN A 27 -2.21 7.85 -5.41
N ILE A 28 -1.79 9.08 -5.76
CA ILE A 28 -1.03 9.34 -6.98
C ILE A 28 0.33 8.61 -6.93
N TYR A 29 1.07 8.70 -5.81
CA TYR A 29 2.34 7.99 -5.68
C TYR A 29 2.16 6.47 -5.75
N HIS A 30 1.12 5.89 -5.11
CA HIS A 30 0.81 4.46 -5.23
C HIS A 30 0.56 4.08 -6.69
N LYS A 31 -0.25 4.86 -7.41
CA LYS A 31 -0.52 4.60 -8.84
C LYS A 31 0.72 4.73 -9.71
N ILE A 32 1.59 5.70 -9.42
CA ILE A 32 2.89 5.81 -10.11
C ILE A 32 3.74 4.56 -9.84
N MET A 33 3.85 4.12 -8.58
CA MET A 33 4.65 2.94 -8.23
C MET A 33 4.09 1.64 -8.79
N GLU A 34 2.76 1.54 -8.94
CA GLU A 34 2.11 0.43 -9.66
C GLU A 34 2.58 0.34 -11.12
N LEU A 35 2.69 1.47 -11.81
CA LEU A 35 2.94 1.55 -13.24
C LEU A 35 4.40 1.85 -13.61
N ALA A 36 5.23 2.21 -12.64
CA ALA A 36 6.60 2.66 -12.87
C ALA A 36 7.45 1.61 -13.57
N ASP A 37 8.29 2.10 -14.48
CA ASP A 37 9.35 1.31 -15.10
C ASP A 37 10.59 1.32 -14.18
N PHE A 38 10.76 0.23 -13.43
CA PHE A 38 11.93 0.05 -12.55
C PHE A 38 13.26 -0.09 -13.31
N SER A 39 13.24 -0.17 -14.64
CA SER A 39 14.44 -0.12 -15.47
C SER A 39 14.86 1.31 -15.85
N GLY A 40 14.04 2.31 -15.55
CA GLY A 40 14.29 3.72 -15.82
C GLY A 40 15.59 4.22 -15.17
N LYS A 41 16.42 4.94 -15.94
CA LYS A 41 17.78 5.30 -15.52
C LYS A 41 17.94 6.75 -15.13
N THR A 42 16.96 7.58 -15.44
CA THR A 42 17.04 9.05 -15.29
C THR A 42 15.80 9.61 -14.59
N VAL A 43 15.92 10.84 -14.09
CA VAL A 43 14.76 11.58 -13.57
C VAL A 43 13.72 11.80 -14.67
N ALA A 44 14.15 11.99 -15.94
CA ALA A 44 13.24 12.14 -17.06
C ALA A 44 12.41 10.87 -17.33
N ASP A 45 12.91 9.68 -17.01
CA ASP A 45 12.13 8.46 -17.09
C ASP A 45 11.06 8.43 -15.99
N ALA A 46 11.40 8.87 -14.78
CA ALA A 46 10.42 9.03 -13.70
C ALA A 46 9.36 10.12 -14.01
N GLU A 47 9.71 11.17 -14.76
CA GLU A 47 8.75 12.15 -15.27
C GLU A 47 7.74 11.52 -16.23
N LYS A 48 8.19 10.63 -17.13
CA LYS A 48 7.29 9.87 -18.01
C LYS A 48 6.32 8.96 -17.24
N ASP A 49 6.77 8.36 -16.14
CA ASP A 49 5.88 7.55 -15.28
C ASP A 49 4.81 8.42 -14.63
N VAL A 50 5.16 9.65 -14.19
CA VAL A 50 4.17 10.63 -13.71
C VAL A 50 3.20 11.00 -14.81
N ASP A 51 3.72 11.37 -16.01
CA ASP A 51 2.89 11.77 -17.15
C ASP A 51 1.87 10.69 -17.49
N ARG A 52 2.30 9.43 -17.56
CA ARG A 52 1.44 8.28 -17.82
C ARG A 52 0.25 8.19 -16.86
N VAL A 53 0.47 8.42 -15.56
CA VAL A 53 -0.60 8.35 -14.55
C VAL A 53 -1.65 9.44 -14.75
N PHE A 54 -1.21 10.65 -15.11
CA PHE A 54 -2.14 11.77 -15.37
C PHE A 54 -2.85 11.62 -16.71
N GLU A 55 -2.20 11.05 -17.73
CA GLU A 55 -2.83 10.74 -19.03
C GLU A 55 -4.03 9.78 -18.91
N PHE A 56 -4.07 8.92 -17.88
CA PHE A 56 -5.26 8.11 -17.60
C PHE A 56 -6.47 8.91 -17.13
N GLY A 57 -6.30 10.19 -16.75
CA GLY A 57 -7.40 11.05 -16.31
C GLY A 57 -8.03 10.64 -14.97
N LEU A 58 -7.31 9.84 -14.16
CA LEU A 58 -7.79 9.38 -12.85
C LEU A 58 -7.61 10.42 -11.74
N PHE A 59 -6.73 11.40 -11.96
CA PHE A 59 -6.39 12.43 -10.98
C PHE A 59 -6.44 13.81 -11.61
N ASP A 60 -6.80 14.82 -10.79
CA ASP A 60 -6.84 16.20 -11.23
C ASP A 60 -5.42 16.72 -11.50
N GLU A 61 -5.23 17.38 -12.65
CA GLU A 61 -3.96 17.98 -13.06
C GLU A 61 -3.38 18.98 -12.04
N LEU A 62 -4.21 19.57 -11.20
CA LEU A 62 -3.78 20.46 -10.11
C LEU A 62 -2.81 19.79 -9.13
N TYR A 63 -2.85 18.46 -9.02
CA TYR A 63 -1.93 17.70 -8.17
C TYR A 63 -0.57 17.46 -8.81
N ARG A 64 -0.46 17.55 -10.14
CA ARG A 64 0.78 17.25 -10.88
C ARG A 64 1.99 18.04 -10.36
N GLU A 65 1.82 19.33 -10.08
CA GLU A 65 2.90 20.18 -9.57
C GLU A 65 3.39 19.79 -8.16
N ARG A 66 2.59 19.01 -7.41
CA ARG A 66 2.94 18.50 -6.09
C ARG A 66 3.73 17.20 -6.14
N ILE A 67 3.67 16.49 -7.26
CA ILE A 67 4.43 15.26 -7.45
C ILE A 67 5.91 15.61 -7.68
N ARG A 68 6.79 14.82 -7.13
CA ARG A 68 8.25 15.01 -7.20
C ARG A 68 8.91 13.82 -7.90
N PRO A 69 9.18 13.87 -9.21
CA PRO A 69 9.80 12.76 -9.97
C PRO A 69 11.12 12.29 -9.35
N LYS A 70 11.87 13.22 -8.73
CA LYS A 70 13.09 12.86 -7.99
C LYS A 70 12.87 11.89 -6.82
N LYS A 71 11.68 11.87 -6.19
CA LYS A 71 11.36 10.89 -5.14
C LYS A 71 11.16 9.50 -5.75
N ILE A 72 10.47 9.43 -6.88
CA ILE A 72 10.25 8.20 -7.65
C ILE A 72 11.60 7.66 -8.12
N TYR A 73 12.42 8.50 -8.74
CA TYR A 73 13.77 8.16 -9.15
C TYR A 73 14.61 7.59 -8.00
N LYS A 74 14.59 8.24 -6.83
CA LYS A 74 15.32 7.76 -5.65
C LYS A 74 14.81 6.41 -5.17
N MET A 75 13.49 6.17 -5.19
CA MET A 75 12.91 4.88 -4.81
C MET A 75 13.35 3.78 -5.78
N ILE A 76 13.25 4.00 -7.08
CA ILE A 76 13.68 3.05 -8.12
C ILE A 76 15.18 2.71 -7.98
N HIS A 77 16.01 3.70 -7.62
CA HIS A 77 17.46 3.54 -7.47
C HIS A 77 17.90 3.17 -6.05
N SER A 78 16.98 2.98 -5.12
CA SER A 78 17.29 2.42 -3.80
C SER A 78 17.62 0.93 -3.91
N GLU A 79 18.23 0.38 -2.87
CA GLU A 79 18.51 -1.07 -2.80
C GLU A 79 17.23 -1.89 -3.05
N ILE A 80 16.13 -1.53 -2.38
CA ILE A 80 14.86 -2.24 -2.55
C ILE A 80 14.30 -2.08 -3.97
N GLY A 81 14.39 -0.89 -4.57
CA GLY A 81 13.95 -0.64 -5.95
C GLY A 81 14.74 -1.47 -6.98
N GLN A 82 16.03 -1.64 -6.76
CA GLN A 82 16.87 -2.48 -7.63
C GLN A 82 16.54 -3.98 -7.49
N ARG A 83 16.20 -4.44 -6.28
CA ARG A 83 15.71 -5.80 -6.05
C ARG A 83 14.36 -6.01 -6.74
N MET A 84 13.43 -5.04 -6.64
CA MET A 84 12.16 -5.05 -7.39
C MET A 84 12.39 -5.12 -8.91
N ALA A 85 13.34 -4.32 -9.42
CA ALA A 85 13.70 -4.36 -10.85
C ALA A 85 14.24 -5.73 -11.28
N ALA A 86 15.05 -6.38 -10.44
CA ALA A 86 15.56 -7.71 -10.70
C ALA A 86 14.45 -8.77 -10.70
N ALA A 87 13.56 -8.74 -9.71
CA ALA A 87 12.40 -9.62 -9.62
C ALA A 87 11.45 -9.42 -10.81
N GLY A 88 11.21 -8.17 -11.23
CA GLY A 88 10.37 -7.87 -12.39
C GLY A 88 10.88 -8.47 -13.70
N LYS A 89 12.19 -8.59 -13.89
CA LYS A 89 12.77 -9.25 -15.07
C LYS A 89 12.52 -10.75 -15.13
N SER A 90 12.14 -11.34 -14.02
CA SER A 90 11.88 -12.77 -13.86
C SER A 90 10.40 -13.06 -13.60
N ASP A 91 9.52 -12.10 -13.85
CA ASP A 91 8.07 -12.16 -13.59
C ASP A 91 7.72 -12.51 -12.12
N ARG A 92 8.61 -12.14 -11.17
CA ARG A 92 8.44 -12.38 -9.74
C ARG A 92 8.09 -11.11 -8.94
N LEU A 93 7.73 -10.01 -9.60
CA LEU A 93 7.27 -8.77 -8.97
C LEU A 93 5.77 -8.63 -9.16
N TYR A 94 5.06 -8.50 -8.04
CA TYR A 94 3.61 -8.34 -7.99
C TYR A 94 3.29 -6.98 -7.38
N ARG A 95 2.36 -6.25 -8.00
CA ARG A 95 1.96 -4.89 -7.59
C ARG A 95 0.45 -4.76 -7.55
N GLU A 96 -0.10 -3.99 -6.59
CA GLU A 96 -1.54 -3.73 -6.39
C GLU A 96 -2.36 -5.05 -6.43
N ARG A 97 -1.92 -6.04 -5.63
CA ARG A 97 -2.61 -7.34 -5.58
C ARG A 97 -3.76 -7.30 -4.59
N GLN A 98 -4.96 -7.45 -5.12
CA GLN A 98 -6.15 -7.66 -4.30
C GLN A 98 -6.11 -9.03 -3.63
N PHE A 99 -6.56 -9.07 -2.39
CA PHE A 99 -6.75 -10.31 -1.65
C PHE A 99 -8.07 -10.31 -0.88
N TYR A 100 -8.51 -11.49 -0.54
CA TYR A 100 -9.64 -11.73 0.35
C TYR A 100 -9.18 -12.72 1.40
N MET A 101 -9.45 -12.41 2.67
CA MET A 101 -9.18 -13.34 3.76
C MET A 101 -10.41 -13.46 4.65
N MET A 102 -10.60 -14.63 5.25
CA MET A 102 -11.63 -14.85 6.25
C MET A 102 -11.02 -14.63 7.63
N MET A 103 -11.65 -13.82 8.46
CA MET A 103 -11.21 -13.51 9.80
C MET A 103 -12.34 -13.74 10.80
N GLU A 104 -12.01 -14.14 12.01
CA GLU A 104 -12.97 -14.15 13.10
C GLU A 104 -13.26 -12.72 13.56
N PRO A 105 -14.50 -12.37 13.95
CA PRO A 105 -14.84 -11.04 14.42
C PRO A 105 -13.94 -10.53 15.55
N GLY A 106 -13.53 -11.43 16.44
CA GLY A 106 -12.65 -11.14 17.56
C GLY A 106 -11.22 -10.77 17.19
N GLU A 107 -10.75 -11.16 16.00
CA GLU A 107 -9.45 -10.75 15.44
C GLU A 107 -9.49 -9.32 14.89
N ILE A 108 -10.67 -8.90 14.41
CA ILE A 108 -10.90 -7.56 13.88
C ILE A 108 -11.10 -6.56 15.03
N MET A 109 -11.95 -6.93 15.97
CA MET A 109 -12.26 -6.10 17.13
C MET A 109 -12.46 -6.97 18.38
N SER A 110 -11.71 -6.68 19.42
CA SER A 110 -11.79 -7.41 20.69
C SER A 110 -13.19 -7.39 21.32
N SER A 111 -14.01 -6.38 21.01
CA SER A 111 -15.42 -6.28 21.45
C SER A 111 -16.35 -7.27 20.75
N LEU A 112 -15.91 -7.92 19.67
CA LEU A 112 -16.69 -8.89 18.89
C LEU A 112 -16.31 -10.34 19.16
N LYS A 113 -15.50 -10.62 20.19
CA LYS A 113 -15.05 -11.98 20.53
C LYS A 113 -16.20 -12.94 20.85
N ASP A 114 -17.35 -12.42 21.29
CA ASP A 114 -18.50 -13.21 21.68
C ASP A 114 -19.59 -13.32 20.60
N CYS A 115 -19.26 -12.96 19.35
CA CYS A 115 -20.23 -12.99 18.24
C CYS A 115 -20.43 -14.37 17.60
N GLY A 116 -19.96 -15.46 18.21
CA GLY A 116 -20.11 -16.84 17.73
C GLY A 116 -19.11 -17.23 16.64
N ASP A 117 -19.42 -18.32 15.92
CA ASP A 117 -18.55 -18.92 14.89
C ASP A 117 -18.71 -18.23 13.51
N GLU A 118 -19.14 -16.97 13.47
CA GLU A 118 -19.27 -16.22 12.24
C GLU A 118 -17.89 -15.80 11.74
N THR A 119 -17.69 -15.83 10.41
CA THR A 119 -16.49 -15.32 9.76
C THR A 119 -16.79 -14.07 8.95
N ILE A 120 -15.87 -13.11 8.95
CA ILE A 120 -15.96 -11.88 8.18
C ILE A 120 -14.98 -11.97 7.03
N VAL A 121 -15.43 -11.66 5.82
CA VAL A 121 -14.55 -11.51 4.66
C VAL A 121 -13.91 -10.13 4.69
N VAL A 122 -12.60 -10.10 4.79
CA VAL A 122 -11.80 -8.88 4.70
C VAL A 122 -11.16 -8.82 3.32
N GLN A 123 -11.35 -7.69 2.65
CA GLN A 123 -10.70 -7.39 1.39
C GLN A 123 -9.61 -6.36 1.61
N GLY A 124 -8.46 -6.54 0.96
CA GLY A 124 -7.37 -5.57 0.96
C GLY A 124 -6.61 -5.56 -0.36
N ILE A 125 -5.65 -4.67 -0.44
CA ILE A 125 -4.72 -4.55 -1.56
C ILE A 125 -3.31 -4.50 -0.99
N ILE A 126 -2.44 -5.38 -1.46
CA ILE A 126 -1.00 -5.35 -1.17
C ILE A 126 -0.35 -4.44 -2.22
N ASP A 127 0.33 -3.39 -1.79
CA ASP A 127 0.97 -2.42 -2.68
C ASP A 127 2.00 -3.08 -3.60
N ALA A 128 2.93 -3.83 -3.02
CA ALA A 128 3.87 -4.65 -3.79
C ALA A 128 4.44 -5.80 -2.94
N TYR A 129 4.74 -6.89 -3.60
CA TYR A 129 5.63 -7.91 -3.07
C TYR A 129 6.44 -8.56 -4.21
N PHE A 130 7.56 -9.15 -3.89
CA PHE A 130 8.35 -9.89 -4.85
C PHE A 130 9.03 -11.10 -4.21
N GLU A 131 9.33 -12.08 -5.05
CA GLU A 131 9.93 -13.33 -4.65
C GLU A 131 11.42 -13.33 -4.92
N GLU A 132 12.18 -13.74 -3.94
CA GLU A 132 13.62 -14.05 -4.03
C GLU A 132 13.87 -15.49 -3.58
N ASP A 133 15.07 -15.98 -3.81
CA ASP A 133 15.43 -17.34 -3.39
C ASP A 133 15.40 -17.51 -1.84
N SER A 134 15.50 -16.41 -1.12
CA SER A 134 15.44 -16.36 0.35
C SER A 134 14.03 -16.23 0.93
N GLY A 135 13.01 -15.98 0.09
CA GLY A 135 11.62 -15.79 0.50
C GLY A 135 10.93 -14.62 -0.17
N ILE A 136 9.79 -14.24 0.37
CA ILE A 136 8.97 -13.11 -0.14
C ILE A 136 9.37 -11.82 0.56
N VAL A 137 9.51 -10.76 -0.21
CA VAL A 137 9.70 -9.39 0.30
C VAL A 137 8.43 -8.60 0.07
N LEU A 138 7.80 -8.20 1.16
CA LEU A 138 6.56 -7.43 1.18
C LEU A 138 6.85 -5.94 1.35
N LEU A 139 6.15 -5.10 0.59
CA LEU A 139 6.28 -3.64 0.65
C LEU A 139 4.91 -2.98 0.77
N ASP A 140 4.90 -1.89 1.54
CA ASP A 140 3.78 -0.98 1.67
C ASP A 140 4.32 0.45 1.56
N TYR A 141 3.82 1.20 0.57
CA TYR A 141 4.32 2.54 0.27
C TYR A 141 3.65 3.57 1.18
N LYS A 142 4.46 4.35 1.90
CA LYS A 142 3.96 5.42 2.75
C LYS A 142 4.55 6.77 2.34
N THR A 143 3.67 7.74 2.17
CA THR A 143 4.05 9.13 1.85
C THR A 143 4.14 10.02 3.09
N ASP A 144 3.88 9.45 4.26
CA ASP A 144 3.95 10.12 5.56
C ASP A 144 5.34 10.72 5.80
N SER A 145 5.34 11.94 6.33
CA SER A 145 6.57 12.56 6.83
C SER A 145 6.74 12.17 8.29
N VAL A 146 7.72 11.33 8.57
CA VAL A 146 8.10 10.93 9.92
C VAL A 146 9.56 11.30 10.18
N ASN A 147 9.89 11.59 11.44
CA ASN A 147 11.27 11.88 11.84
C ASN A 147 12.09 10.59 12.05
N ASP A 148 11.41 9.49 12.35
CA ASP A 148 12.02 8.19 12.61
C ASP A 148 11.20 7.07 11.94
N ALA A 149 11.88 6.21 11.19
CA ALA A 149 11.26 5.05 10.54
C ALA A 149 10.58 4.10 11.53
N SER A 150 11.03 4.04 12.79
CA SER A 150 10.39 3.24 13.84
C SER A 150 8.94 3.65 14.14
N GLU A 151 8.56 4.90 13.84
CA GLU A 151 7.17 5.36 13.98
C GLU A 151 6.28 4.71 12.92
N LEU A 152 6.77 4.54 11.69
CA LEU A 152 6.04 3.84 10.62
C LEU A 152 5.85 2.38 11.00
N VAL A 153 6.91 1.70 11.45
CA VAL A 153 6.82 0.30 11.88
C VAL A 153 5.75 0.13 12.96
N LYS A 154 5.77 0.95 14.01
CA LYS A 154 4.77 0.89 15.10
C LYS A 154 3.34 1.12 14.60
N ARG A 155 3.17 1.97 13.58
CA ARG A 155 1.86 2.35 13.06
C ARG A 155 1.28 1.31 12.10
N TYR A 156 2.14 0.64 11.33
CA TYR A 156 1.72 -0.19 10.20
C TYR A 156 2.10 -1.68 10.32
N HIS A 157 2.81 -2.13 11.39
CA HIS A 157 3.20 -3.54 11.54
C HIS A 157 2.00 -4.51 11.47
N VAL A 158 0.88 -4.17 12.11
CA VAL A 158 -0.32 -5.02 12.08
C VAL A 158 -0.84 -5.22 10.66
N GLN A 159 -0.77 -4.19 9.82
CA GLN A 159 -1.15 -4.29 8.41
C GLN A 159 -0.20 -5.23 7.66
N LEU A 160 1.11 -5.08 7.87
CA LEU A 160 2.12 -5.92 7.23
C LEU A 160 2.04 -7.38 7.69
N ASP A 161 1.78 -7.62 8.99
CA ASP A 161 1.59 -8.97 9.52
C ASP A 161 0.40 -9.66 8.83
N LYS A 162 -0.74 -8.95 8.67
CA LYS A 162 -1.91 -9.50 7.97
C LYS A 162 -1.65 -9.75 6.48
N TYR A 163 -0.87 -8.92 5.82
CA TYR A 163 -0.46 -9.15 4.43
C TYR A 163 0.47 -10.37 4.32
N ALA A 164 1.37 -10.56 5.28
CA ALA A 164 2.22 -11.75 5.35
C ALA A 164 1.38 -13.03 5.54
N ASP A 165 0.42 -13.03 6.48
CA ASP A 165 -0.52 -14.14 6.69
C ASP A 165 -1.23 -14.57 5.39
N VAL A 166 -1.59 -13.59 4.54
CA VAL A 166 -2.23 -13.84 3.23
C VAL A 166 -1.28 -14.49 2.24
N LEU A 167 -0.02 -14.09 2.22
CA LEU A 167 0.97 -14.60 1.28
C LEU A 167 1.51 -15.99 1.66
N GLU A 168 1.30 -16.42 2.91
CA GLU A 168 1.68 -17.75 3.40
C GLU A 168 0.61 -18.82 3.15
N GLN A 169 -0.60 -18.45 2.73
CA GLN A 169 -1.72 -19.36 2.41
C GLN A 169 -1.62 -19.87 0.96
#